data_e1fba5346952db5f876cf43504d594a8
#
_entry.id   e1fba5346952db5f876cf43504d594a8
#
_cell.length_a   1.000
_cell.length_b   1.000
_cell.length_c   1.000
_cell.angle_alpha   90.00
_cell.angle_beta   90.00
_cell.angle_gamma   90.00
#
_symmetry.space_group_name_H-M   'P 1'
#
loop_
_entity.id
_entity.type
_entity.pdbx_description
1 polymer ?
#
loop_
_entity_poly.entity_id
_entity_poly.type
_entity_poly.pdbx_seq_one_letter_code
_entity_poly.pdbx_strand_id
1 'polypeptide(L)'
;MKLDLGKIFFLILFLTLSVMAATAGTIKGTITDRQTKEPLTGATVQVSGTAQGAVADLDGNYTLELKNGTYTLTVRYIGYKDMTINAVEIKGETVLNFDMEPDTQTLGEVQVTAKKNLEGERALQMERQKATLAIENLGSKEMSLKGIGNVEEGVKKITGISIASAGQLIVRGLGDRYSTTTLNGLPIASPNPDNKLVPLDLFPSSTVQNITVSKVYDAAAFADYSGAHINISTKENIPQDFFQLSLNTGGKFNTLGKDRYQMDRSGSLLKTPRVDAAALGMPLMEFDKYVKTRNIFDTSFSAGKKSSLPELGGNLGFGKNFGIGNQTLSLLASFSASNGYQNMEDAFYKTLEATGTVQDDFSYDSFAQELKLAALGYLGYTLRRSDRIGYTFFYARNAIDTYQRREGTDAEGHELTGSNNIMHIYTLQNHQLNGIHNFGESDRWQLTWGGSYSKTGSEEPDRRQVMYVKDNDGSLRLFKL
;
A
#
# COMPACT_ATOMS: atom_id res chain seq x y z
N MET A 1 39.01 -2.29 -42.29
CA MET A 1 37.81 -1.54 -41.89
C MET A 1 36.93 -2.50 -41.10
N LYS A 2 37.06 -2.51 -39.76
CA LYS A 2 36.23 -3.40 -38.91
C LYS A 2 34.83 -2.77 -38.77
N LEU A 3 33.82 -3.41 -39.30
CA LEU A 3 32.43 -3.01 -39.09
C LEU A 3 32.11 -3.24 -37.61
N ASP A 4 31.68 -2.18 -36.97
CA ASP A 4 31.31 -2.18 -35.53
C ASP A 4 29.89 -2.76 -35.40
N LEU A 5 29.80 -4.05 -35.04
CA LEU A 5 28.53 -4.80 -34.90
C LEU A 5 27.56 -4.12 -33.94
N GLY A 6 28.05 -3.38 -32.95
CA GLY A 6 27.24 -2.63 -31.98
C GLY A 6 26.45 -1.48 -32.59
N LYS A 7 27.06 -0.78 -33.54
CA LYS A 7 26.39 0.33 -34.27
C LYS A 7 25.31 -0.19 -35.24
N ILE A 8 25.57 -1.35 -35.85
CA ILE A 8 24.59 -1.99 -36.75
C ILE A 8 23.40 -2.49 -35.94
N PHE A 9 23.61 -3.06 -34.77
CA PHE A 9 22.54 -3.50 -33.89
C PHE A 9 21.67 -2.33 -33.41
N PHE A 10 22.28 -1.21 -33.01
CA PHE A 10 21.57 0.01 -32.62
C PHE A 10 20.79 0.64 -33.80
N LEU A 11 21.33 0.59 -35.00
CA LEU A 11 20.67 1.12 -36.21
C LEU A 11 19.46 0.25 -36.59
N ILE A 12 19.59 -1.05 -36.50
CA ILE A 12 18.47 -2.01 -36.75
C ILE A 12 17.41 -1.86 -35.68
N LEU A 13 17.78 -1.71 -34.41
CA LEU A 13 16.84 -1.49 -33.30
C LEU A 13 16.11 -0.14 -33.46
N PHE A 14 16.78 0.90 -33.94
CA PHE A 14 16.16 2.20 -34.22
C PHE A 14 15.24 2.17 -35.45
N LEU A 15 15.60 1.39 -36.46
CA LEU A 15 14.79 1.22 -37.67
C LEU A 15 13.54 0.38 -37.43
N THR A 16 13.58 -0.60 -36.52
CA THR A 16 12.40 -1.42 -36.14
C THR A 16 11.42 -0.67 -35.24
N LEU A 17 11.88 0.35 -34.48
CA LEU A 17 10.99 1.20 -33.68
C LEU A 17 10.22 2.24 -34.51
N SER A 18 10.61 2.49 -35.75
CA SER A 18 10.01 3.55 -36.57
C SER A 18 8.83 3.11 -37.46
N VAL A 19 8.39 1.84 -37.40
CA VAL A 19 7.38 1.28 -38.36
C VAL A 19 6.02 0.99 -37.68
N MET A 20 5.69 1.56 -36.55
CA MET A 20 4.31 1.48 -36.03
C MET A 20 3.68 2.88 -35.91
N ALA A 21 3.62 3.63 -36.99
CA ALA A 21 2.60 4.67 -37.15
C ALA A 21 1.26 3.97 -37.44
N ALA A 22 0.58 3.45 -36.41
CA ALA A 22 -0.80 3.03 -36.54
C ALA A 22 -1.61 4.29 -36.88
N THR A 23 -2.23 4.33 -38.06
CA THR A 23 -3.17 5.38 -38.43
C THR A 23 -4.35 5.30 -37.46
N ALA A 24 -4.34 6.14 -36.46
CA ALA A 24 -5.43 6.29 -35.52
C ALA A 24 -6.52 7.14 -36.17
N GLY A 25 -7.75 6.65 -36.10
CA GLY A 25 -8.94 7.46 -36.40
C GLY A 25 -9.56 7.93 -35.10
N THR A 26 -10.22 9.06 -35.12
CA THR A 26 -10.91 9.63 -33.95
C THR A 26 -12.39 9.81 -34.26
N ILE A 27 -13.24 9.26 -33.39
CA ILE A 27 -14.66 9.57 -33.38
C ILE A 27 -14.91 10.62 -32.31
N LYS A 28 -15.61 11.68 -32.67
CA LYS A 28 -16.07 12.69 -31.73
C LYS A 28 -17.53 13.06 -32.00
N GLY A 29 -18.23 13.57 -31.03
CA GLY A 29 -19.61 14.01 -31.18
C GLY A 29 -20.26 14.32 -29.84
N THR A 30 -21.57 14.55 -29.88
CA THR A 30 -22.36 14.86 -28.70
C THR A 30 -23.41 13.77 -28.46
N ILE A 31 -23.75 13.55 -27.19
CA ILE A 31 -24.82 12.64 -26.78
C ILE A 31 -25.86 13.48 -26.05
N THR A 32 -27.09 13.51 -26.60
CA THR A 32 -28.18 14.34 -26.08
C THR A 32 -29.45 13.50 -25.86
N ASP A 33 -30.33 14.03 -25.01
CA ASP A 33 -31.72 13.54 -24.94
C ASP A 33 -32.48 13.86 -26.22
N ARG A 34 -33.22 12.93 -26.75
CA ARG A 34 -33.94 13.08 -27.97
C ARG A 34 -35.08 14.12 -27.89
N GLN A 35 -35.72 14.25 -26.71
CA GLN A 35 -36.88 15.13 -26.49
C GLN A 35 -36.48 16.52 -26.00
N THR A 36 -35.62 16.57 -24.97
CA THR A 36 -35.23 17.83 -24.31
C THR A 36 -34.01 18.48 -24.97
N LYS A 37 -33.22 17.72 -25.74
CA LYS A 37 -31.95 18.15 -26.33
C LYS A 37 -30.88 18.51 -25.28
N GLU A 38 -31.09 18.13 -24.03
CA GLU A 38 -30.12 18.33 -22.96
C GLU A 38 -28.94 17.34 -23.12
N PRO A 39 -27.71 17.77 -22.82
CA PRO A 39 -26.55 16.91 -22.90
C PRO A 39 -26.57 15.78 -21.84
N LEU A 40 -26.28 14.56 -22.24
CA LEU A 40 -26.26 13.41 -21.35
C LEU A 40 -24.88 13.18 -20.78
N THR A 41 -24.55 13.92 -19.73
CA THR A 41 -23.27 13.84 -19.03
C THR A 41 -23.01 12.45 -18.45
N GLY A 42 -21.91 11.84 -18.83
CA GLY A 42 -21.54 10.50 -18.34
C GLY A 42 -22.13 9.35 -19.16
N ALA A 43 -22.82 9.63 -20.27
CA ALA A 43 -23.18 8.61 -21.24
C ALA A 43 -21.92 7.95 -21.82
N THR A 44 -22.00 6.66 -22.13
CA THR A 44 -20.86 5.86 -22.59
C THR A 44 -21.03 5.42 -24.03
N VAL A 45 -20.00 5.59 -24.85
CA VAL A 45 -19.90 5.02 -26.20
C VAL A 45 -18.85 3.90 -26.15
N GLN A 46 -19.23 2.69 -26.49
CA GLN A 46 -18.36 1.52 -26.41
C GLN A 46 -18.36 0.78 -27.76
N VAL A 47 -17.19 0.29 -28.15
CA VAL A 47 -17.09 -0.66 -29.29
C VAL A 47 -17.60 -2.01 -28.83
N SER A 48 -18.65 -2.53 -29.47
CA SER A 48 -19.30 -3.79 -29.13
C SER A 48 -18.30 -4.94 -29.14
N GLY A 49 -18.30 -5.75 -28.06
CA GLY A 49 -17.39 -6.88 -27.91
C GLY A 49 -15.96 -6.54 -27.47
N THR A 50 -15.67 -5.27 -27.15
CA THR A 50 -14.35 -4.85 -26.68
C THR A 50 -14.47 -4.00 -25.41
N ALA A 51 -13.33 -3.73 -24.74
CA ALA A 51 -13.25 -2.83 -23.61
C ALA A 51 -13.01 -1.36 -24.04
N GLN A 52 -12.89 -1.07 -25.33
CA GLN A 52 -12.63 0.28 -25.83
C GLN A 52 -13.91 1.12 -25.83
N GLY A 53 -13.85 2.30 -25.24
CA GLY A 53 -14.98 3.21 -25.16
C GLY A 53 -14.60 4.60 -24.64
N ALA A 54 -15.52 5.52 -24.72
CA ALA A 54 -15.42 6.89 -24.23
C ALA A 54 -16.63 7.24 -23.36
N VAL A 55 -16.47 8.24 -22.50
CA VAL A 55 -17.52 8.77 -21.63
C VAL A 55 -17.74 10.23 -21.99
N ALA A 56 -19.01 10.63 -22.11
CA ALA A 56 -19.38 11.99 -22.39
C ALA A 56 -19.05 12.94 -21.22
N ASP A 57 -18.53 14.13 -21.54
CA ASP A 57 -18.23 15.21 -20.59
C ASP A 57 -19.51 15.94 -20.10
N LEU A 58 -19.34 17.08 -19.41
CA LEU A 58 -20.44 17.89 -18.87
C LEU A 58 -21.36 18.44 -19.94
N ASP A 59 -20.85 18.70 -21.13
CA ASP A 59 -21.58 19.21 -22.28
C ASP A 59 -22.04 18.09 -23.22
N GLY A 60 -21.93 16.83 -22.79
CA GLY A 60 -22.31 15.65 -23.56
C GLY A 60 -21.34 15.28 -24.68
N ASN A 61 -20.18 15.95 -24.81
CA ASN A 61 -19.20 15.65 -25.84
C ASN A 61 -18.40 14.41 -25.48
N TYR A 62 -18.07 13.60 -26.46
CA TYR A 62 -17.21 12.43 -26.31
C TYR A 62 -16.14 12.39 -27.40
N THR A 63 -15.02 11.78 -27.10
CA THR A 63 -13.93 11.50 -28.05
C THR A 63 -13.43 10.09 -27.85
N LEU A 64 -13.40 9.29 -28.91
CA LEU A 64 -12.96 7.90 -28.90
C LEU A 64 -11.91 7.67 -29.98
N GLU A 65 -10.72 7.29 -29.59
CA GLU A 65 -9.62 6.96 -30.52
C GLU A 65 -9.63 5.47 -30.85
N LEU A 66 -9.70 5.17 -32.13
CA LEU A 66 -9.72 3.80 -32.66
C LEU A 66 -8.80 3.70 -33.89
N LYS A 67 -8.40 2.49 -34.23
CA LYS A 67 -7.73 2.26 -35.52
C LYS A 67 -8.75 2.42 -36.67
N ASN A 68 -8.27 2.81 -37.85
CA ASN A 68 -9.14 2.84 -39.02
C ASN A 68 -9.76 1.47 -39.27
N GLY A 69 -11.07 1.42 -39.47
CA GLY A 69 -11.80 0.17 -39.62
C GLY A 69 -13.32 0.35 -39.52
N THR A 70 -14.06 -0.74 -39.58
CA THR A 70 -15.52 -0.75 -39.40
C THR A 70 -15.88 -1.34 -38.06
N TYR A 71 -16.66 -0.63 -37.28
CA TYR A 71 -17.01 -0.98 -35.91
C TYR A 71 -18.51 -0.94 -35.68
N THR A 72 -18.96 -1.72 -34.69
CA THR A 72 -20.28 -1.58 -34.11
C THR A 72 -20.14 -0.84 -32.79
N LEU A 73 -20.85 0.26 -32.65
CA LEU A 73 -20.84 1.10 -31.46
C LEU A 73 -22.11 0.89 -30.64
N THR A 74 -22.00 0.79 -29.33
CA THR A 74 -23.14 0.78 -28.39
C THR A 74 -23.04 1.99 -27.49
N VAL A 75 -24.10 2.80 -27.46
CA VAL A 75 -24.25 3.97 -26.60
C VAL A 75 -25.19 3.61 -25.46
N ARG A 76 -24.77 3.91 -24.23
CA ARG A 76 -25.53 3.62 -23.01
C ARG A 76 -25.58 4.79 -22.07
N TYR A 77 -26.75 5.00 -21.48
CA TYR A 77 -26.96 5.95 -20.40
C TYR A 77 -28.06 5.46 -19.45
N ILE A 78 -27.89 5.70 -18.15
CA ILE A 78 -28.87 5.24 -17.14
C ILE A 78 -30.22 5.90 -17.39
N GLY A 79 -31.28 5.09 -17.51
CA GLY A 79 -32.63 5.56 -17.78
C GLY A 79 -32.94 5.78 -19.27
N TYR A 80 -32.06 5.36 -20.17
CA TYR A 80 -32.25 5.44 -21.62
C TYR A 80 -32.09 4.06 -22.28
N LYS A 81 -32.75 3.88 -23.42
CA LYS A 81 -32.62 2.68 -24.22
C LYS A 81 -31.21 2.58 -24.81
N ASP A 82 -30.61 1.40 -24.73
CA ASP A 82 -29.32 1.13 -25.37
C ASP A 82 -29.46 1.37 -26.89
N MET A 83 -28.56 2.19 -27.46
CA MET A 83 -28.50 2.45 -28.89
C MET A 83 -27.30 1.72 -29.51
N THR A 84 -27.52 0.85 -30.47
CA THR A 84 -26.45 0.15 -31.19
C THR A 84 -26.45 0.57 -32.66
N ILE A 85 -25.28 1.01 -33.14
CA ILE A 85 -25.06 1.41 -34.53
C ILE A 85 -24.04 0.48 -35.16
N ASN A 86 -24.48 -0.22 -36.20
CA ASN A 86 -23.64 -1.18 -36.90
C ASN A 86 -22.88 -0.53 -38.05
N ALA A 87 -21.74 -1.11 -38.40
CA ALA A 87 -20.95 -0.77 -39.57
C ALA A 87 -20.50 0.70 -39.68
N VAL A 88 -20.12 1.30 -38.56
CA VAL A 88 -19.50 2.63 -38.54
C VAL A 88 -18.10 2.55 -39.12
N GLU A 89 -17.88 3.18 -40.25
CA GLU A 89 -16.57 3.21 -40.92
C GLU A 89 -15.76 4.40 -40.38
N ILE A 90 -14.57 4.11 -39.84
CA ILE A 90 -13.65 5.12 -39.29
C ILE A 90 -12.49 5.31 -40.25
N LYS A 91 -12.39 6.52 -40.81
CA LYS A 91 -11.28 6.97 -41.66
C LYS A 91 -10.87 8.39 -41.25
N GLY A 92 -9.85 8.48 -40.41
CA GLY A 92 -9.43 9.76 -39.86
C GLY A 92 -10.42 10.29 -38.82
N GLU A 93 -10.80 11.58 -38.89
CA GLU A 93 -11.74 12.19 -37.96
C GLU A 93 -13.18 11.99 -38.42
N THR A 94 -14.01 11.35 -37.60
CA THR A 94 -15.42 11.09 -37.86
C THR A 94 -16.29 11.73 -36.78
N VAL A 95 -17.30 12.52 -37.15
CA VAL A 95 -18.23 13.15 -36.20
C VAL A 95 -19.53 12.36 -36.19
N LEU A 96 -19.93 11.86 -34.99
CA LEU A 96 -21.16 11.11 -34.77
C LEU A 96 -21.89 11.63 -33.53
N ASN A 97 -23.10 12.14 -33.73
CA ASN A 97 -23.96 12.61 -32.63
C ASN A 97 -25.03 11.55 -32.35
N PHE A 98 -25.37 11.39 -31.08
CA PHE A 98 -26.37 10.41 -30.64
C PHE A 98 -27.50 11.10 -29.89
N ASP A 99 -28.74 10.91 -30.37
CA ASP A 99 -29.97 11.32 -29.69
C ASP A 99 -30.58 10.09 -29.01
N MET A 100 -30.43 9.98 -27.68
CA MET A 100 -30.91 8.84 -26.91
C MET A 100 -32.39 9.02 -26.52
N GLU A 101 -33.14 7.92 -26.54
CA GLU A 101 -34.53 7.88 -26.16
C GLU A 101 -34.70 7.42 -24.72
N PRO A 102 -35.41 8.17 -23.82
CA PRO A 102 -35.66 7.70 -22.47
C PRO A 102 -36.37 6.33 -22.46
N ASP A 103 -35.90 5.43 -21.60
CA ASP A 103 -36.58 4.16 -21.38
C ASP A 103 -37.74 4.37 -20.40
N THR A 104 -38.96 4.51 -20.94
CA THR A 104 -40.18 4.71 -20.17
C THR A 104 -40.71 3.46 -19.48
N GLN A 105 -40.01 2.33 -19.57
CA GLN A 105 -40.34 1.21 -18.71
C GLN A 105 -40.00 1.60 -17.27
N THR A 106 -40.96 1.58 -16.38
CA THR A 106 -40.80 1.74 -14.95
C THR A 106 -39.65 0.89 -14.48
N LEU A 107 -38.50 1.53 -14.27
CA LEU A 107 -37.35 0.90 -13.69
C LEU A 107 -37.75 0.47 -12.27
N GLY A 108 -38.03 -0.83 -12.09
CA GLY A 108 -37.84 -1.38 -10.78
C GLY A 108 -36.43 -0.96 -10.37
N GLU A 109 -36.32 -0.33 -9.20
CA GLU A 109 -35.08 0.18 -8.63
C GLU A 109 -33.93 -0.80 -8.91
N VAL A 110 -33.09 -0.50 -9.92
CA VAL A 110 -31.92 -1.31 -10.22
C VAL A 110 -30.91 -0.98 -9.12
N GLN A 111 -31.06 -1.67 -8.02
CA GLN A 111 -30.06 -1.69 -6.98
C GLN A 111 -28.79 -2.28 -7.60
N VAL A 112 -27.83 -1.43 -7.97
CA VAL A 112 -26.52 -1.85 -8.44
C VAL A 112 -25.80 -2.51 -7.26
N THR A 113 -25.99 -3.81 -7.14
CA THR A 113 -25.40 -4.65 -6.06
C THR A 113 -23.94 -5.03 -6.34
N ALA A 114 -23.35 -4.54 -7.40
CA ALA A 114 -21.91 -4.67 -7.60
C ALA A 114 -21.16 -3.84 -6.56
N LYS A 115 -20.24 -4.47 -5.81
CA LYS A 115 -19.35 -3.75 -4.88
C LYS A 115 -18.65 -2.65 -5.67
N LYS A 116 -18.82 -1.40 -5.22
CA LYS A 116 -18.21 -0.24 -5.88
C LYS A 116 -16.70 -0.41 -5.93
N ASN A 117 -16.10 -0.20 -7.09
CA ASN A 117 -14.66 -0.13 -7.21
C ASN A 117 -14.18 1.23 -6.65
N LEU A 118 -13.75 1.24 -5.40
CA LEU A 118 -13.26 2.42 -4.68
C LEU A 118 -11.75 2.67 -4.88
N GLU A 119 -11.16 2.17 -5.94
CA GLU A 119 -9.75 2.46 -6.28
C GLU A 119 -9.58 3.84 -6.93
N GLY A 120 -10.61 4.32 -7.62
CA GLY A 120 -10.57 5.56 -8.41
C GLY A 120 -11.13 6.76 -7.67
N GLU A 121 -10.55 7.94 -7.91
CA GLU A 121 -10.89 9.21 -7.26
C GLU A 121 -12.38 9.58 -7.44
N ARG A 122 -12.96 9.40 -8.64
CA ARG A 122 -14.38 9.71 -8.89
C ARG A 122 -15.33 8.91 -7.97
N ALA A 123 -15.06 7.61 -7.79
CA ALA A 123 -15.90 6.77 -6.91
C ALA A 123 -15.77 7.20 -5.44
N LEU A 124 -14.56 7.55 -5.02
CA LEU A 124 -14.29 8.05 -3.67
C LEU A 124 -14.89 9.45 -3.44
N GLN A 125 -14.89 10.30 -4.45
CA GLN A 125 -15.56 11.60 -4.38
C GLN A 125 -17.07 11.46 -4.20
N MET A 126 -17.71 10.55 -4.93
CA MET A 126 -19.13 10.24 -4.73
C MET A 126 -19.41 9.66 -3.34
N GLU A 127 -18.48 8.88 -2.80
CA GLU A 127 -18.58 8.36 -1.43
C GLU A 127 -18.51 9.50 -0.40
N ARG A 128 -17.53 10.42 -0.54
CA ARG A 128 -17.44 11.63 0.31
C ARG A 128 -18.70 12.49 0.26
N GLN A 129 -19.29 12.67 -0.93
CA GLN A 129 -20.54 13.44 -1.09
C GLN A 129 -21.75 12.78 -0.43
N LYS A 130 -21.80 11.44 -0.38
CA LYS A 130 -22.89 10.68 0.24
C LYS A 130 -22.66 10.40 1.72
N ALA A 131 -21.46 10.61 2.23
CA ALA A 131 -21.14 10.36 3.62
C ALA A 131 -21.88 11.35 4.54
N THR A 132 -22.47 10.82 5.60
CA THR A 132 -23.12 11.62 6.65
C THR A 132 -22.13 12.37 7.53
N LEU A 133 -20.89 11.90 7.56
CA LEU A 133 -19.78 12.47 8.32
C LEU A 133 -18.67 12.90 7.37
N ALA A 134 -17.88 13.88 7.80
CA ALA A 134 -16.70 14.32 7.04
C ALA A 134 -15.63 13.23 7.03
N ILE A 135 -15.44 12.60 5.89
CA ILE A 135 -14.39 11.61 5.64
C ILE A 135 -13.41 12.12 4.58
N GLU A 136 -12.17 11.71 4.71
CA GLU A 136 -11.16 11.84 3.66
C GLU A 136 -10.72 10.44 3.23
N ASN A 137 -10.57 10.24 1.95
CA ASN A 137 -10.18 8.95 1.40
C ASN A 137 -9.16 9.09 0.28
N LEU A 138 -8.32 8.07 0.14
CA LEU A 138 -7.26 8.00 -0.86
C LEU A 138 -7.30 6.62 -1.51
N GLY A 139 -7.48 6.57 -2.82
CA GLY A 139 -7.57 5.32 -3.59
C GLY A 139 -6.23 4.81 -4.08
N SER A 140 -6.16 3.51 -4.35
CA SER A 140 -4.93 2.87 -4.83
C SER A 140 -4.47 3.42 -6.18
N LYS A 141 -5.37 3.84 -7.06
CA LYS A 141 -5.01 4.48 -8.34
C LYS A 141 -4.31 5.82 -8.13
N GLU A 142 -4.81 6.65 -7.22
CA GLU A 142 -4.18 7.92 -6.87
C GLU A 142 -2.83 7.69 -6.17
N MET A 143 -2.75 6.70 -5.27
CA MET A 143 -1.49 6.31 -4.63
C MET A 143 -0.44 5.92 -5.69
N SER A 144 -0.83 5.10 -6.66
CA SER A 144 0.05 4.67 -7.75
C SER A 144 0.52 5.83 -8.62
N LEU A 145 -0.37 6.75 -9.00
CA LEU A 145 -0.04 7.93 -9.80
C LEU A 145 0.91 8.89 -9.08
N LYS A 146 0.81 8.98 -7.75
CA LYS A 146 1.67 9.83 -6.91
C LYS A 146 2.94 9.12 -6.44
N GLY A 147 3.18 7.88 -6.85
CA GLY A 147 4.35 7.08 -6.43
C GLY A 147 4.34 6.70 -4.96
N ILE A 148 3.17 6.63 -4.33
CA ILE A 148 3.00 6.28 -2.92
C ILE A 148 3.10 4.76 -2.77
N GLY A 149 4.11 4.30 -2.04
CA GLY A 149 4.44 2.89 -1.89
C GLY A 149 3.62 2.14 -0.83
N ASN A 150 3.13 2.84 0.20
CA ASN A 150 2.43 2.24 1.32
C ASN A 150 1.39 3.18 1.94
N VAL A 151 0.60 2.66 2.88
CA VAL A 151 -0.47 3.42 3.55
C VAL A 151 0.07 4.58 4.38
N GLU A 152 1.23 4.44 5.03
CA GLU A 152 1.83 5.51 5.83
C GLU A 152 2.11 6.76 4.99
N GLU A 153 2.75 6.56 3.83
CA GLU A 153 3.01 7.65 2.88
C GLU A 153 1.72 8.29 2.36
N GLY A 154 0.68 7.45 2.16
CA GLY A 154 -0.65 7.91 1.74
C GLY A 154 -1.31 8.79 2.78
N VAL A 155 -1.34 8.35 4.02
CA VAL A 155 -1.96 9.08 5.14
C VAL A 155 -1.24 10.40 5.43
N LYS A 156 0.08 10.50 5.22
CA LYS A 156 0.85 11.77 5.30
C LYS A 156 0.36 12.85 4.32
N LYS A 157 -0.34 12.47 3.25
CA LYS A 157 -0.92 13.42 2.28
C LYS A 157 -2.28 13.95 2.70
N ILE A 158 -2.89 13.36 3.73
CA ILE A 158 -4.19 13.75 4.26
C ILE A 158 -4.03 14.95 5.19
N THR A 159 -4.83 15.99 4.98
CA THR A 159 -4.76 17.24 5.74
C THR A 159 -4.91 17.02 7.25
N GLY A 160 -4.05 17.66 8.05
CA GLY A 160 -4.12 17.61 9.52
C GLY A 160 -3.59 16.30 10.11
N ILE A 161 -2.84 15.52 9.33
CA ILE A 161 -2.12 14.34 9.79
C ILE A 161 -0.62 14.56 9.59
N SER A 162 0.14 14.25 10.61
CA SER A 162 1.60 14.22 10.58
C SER A 162 2.11 12.94 11.23
N ILE A 163 3.34 12.57 10.91
CA ILE A 163 4.00 11.41 11.52
C ILE A 163 5.26 11.93 12.19
N ALA A 164 5.37 11.68 13.49
CA ALA A 164 6.56 11.98 14.27
C ALA A 164 7.66 10.94 14.03
N SER A 165 8.85 11.21 14.58
CA SER A 165 9.91 10.21 14.69
C SER A 165 9.37 8.94 15.33
N ALA A 166 9.84 7.78 14.87
CA ALA A 166 9.36 6.44 15.27
C ALA A 166 7.97 6.02 14.73
N GLY A 167 7.46 6.66 13.66
CA GLY A 167 6.24 6.24 12.99
C GLY A 167 4.95 6.55 13.74
N GLN A 168 5.01 7.36 14.82
CA GLN A 168 3.84 7.76 15.59
C GLN A 168 2.97 8.74 14.81
N LEU A 169 1.71 8.36 14.60
CA LEU A 169 0.73 9.20 13.92
C LEU A 169 0.21 10.28 14.87
N ILE A 170 0.20 11.53 14.39
CA ILE A 170 -0.39 12.67 15.09
C ILE A 170 -1.51 13.23 14.24
N VAL A 171 -2.73 13.26 14.77
CA VAL A 171 -3.91 13.81 14.10
C VAL A 171 -4.40 15.02 14.85
N ARG A 172 -4.35 16.20 14.22
CA ARG A 172 -4.77 17.46 14.84
C ARG A 172 -4.10 17.71 16.23
N GLY A 173 -2.84 17.33 16.37
CA GLY A 173 -2.07 17.43 17.62
C GLY A 173 -2.29 16.29 18.61
N LEU A 174 -3.20 15.35 18.34
CA LEU A 174 -3.43 14.17 19.17
C LEU A 174 -2.53 13.02 18.72
N GLY A 175 -1.80 12.41 19.62
CA GLY A 175 -0.95 11.27 19.35
C GLY A 175 -1.73 9.99 19.00
N ASP A 176 -0.99 8.96 18.62
CA ASP A 176 -1.50 7.68 18.11
C ASP A 176 -2.47 6.96 19.06
N ARG A 177 -2.27 7.08 20.39
CA ARG A 177 -3.17 6.48 21.40
C ARG A 177 -4.62 6.93 21.31
N TYR A 178 -4.87 8.08 20.69
CA TYR A 178 -6.21 8.64 20.51
C TYR A 178 -6.84 8.26 19.17
N SER A 179 -6.15 7.48 18.36
CA SER A 179 -6.63 7.04 17.05
C SER A 179 -6.81 5.52 17.01
N THR A 180 -7.56 5.02 16.04
CA THR A 180 -7.77 3.58 15.83
C THR A 180 -7.62 3.20 14.37
N THR A 181 -7.20 1.96 14.12
CA THR A 181 -7.06 1.41 12.75
C THR A 181 -7.92 0.17 12.61
N THR A 182 -8.61 0.08 11.48
CA THR A 182 -9.37 -1.10 11.08
C THR A 182 -8.90 -1.59 9.70
N LEU A 183 -9.05 -2.88 9.46
CA LEU A 183 -8.85 -3.50 8.17
C LEU A 183 -10.20 -4.02 7.68
N ASN A 184 -10.69 -3.52 6.54
CA ASN A 184 -12.02 -3.81 6.01
C ASN A 184 -13.15 -3.56 7.02
N GLY A 185 -13.02 -2.52 7.86
CA GLY A 185 -13.98 -2.18 8.92
C GLY A 185 -13.88 -3.00 10.21
N LEU A 186 -12.99 -3.99 10.28
CA LEU A 186 -12.80 -4.84 11.47
C LEU A 186 -11.51 -4.46 12.20
N PRO A 187 -11.48 -4.53 13.55
CA PRO A 187 -10.32 -4.11 14.33
C PRO A 187 -9.12 -5.02 14.08
N ILE A 188 -7.93 -4.44 14.13
CA ILE A 188 -6.64 -5.13 14.05
C ILE A 188 -5.74 -4.69 15.20
N ALA A 189 -4.95 -5.61 15.73
CA ALA A 189 -3.99 -5.31 16.79
C ALA A 189 -2.66 -4.82 16.22
N SER A 190 -2.00 -3.90 16.94
CA SER A 190 -0.65 -3.46 16.61
C SER A 190 0.38 -4.55 16.93
N PRO A 191 1.32 -4.87 16.01
CA PRO A 191 2.49 -5.67 16.35
C PRO A 191 3.57 -4.87 17.11
N ASN A 192 3.51 -3.55 17.09
CA ASN A 192 4.46 -2.71 17.82
C ASN A 192 3.92 -2.46 19.24
N PRO A 193 4.62 -2.92 20.30
CA PRO A 193 4.16 -2.77 21.67
C PRO A 193 4.16 -1.31 22.16
N ASP A 194 4.97 -0.45 21.55
CA ASP A 194 5.12 0.96 21.95
C ASP A 194 4.01 1.85 21.35
N ASN A 195 3.34 1.40 20.30
CA ASN A 195 2.34 2.16 19.56
C ASN A 195 0.97 1.45 19.57
N LYS A 196 -0.10 2.18 19.91
CA LYS A 196 -1.47 1.66 19.82
C LYS A 196 -1.86 1.38 18.36
N LEU A 197 -1.49 2.29 17.46
CA LEU A 197 -1.78 2.10 16.03
C LEU A 197 -0.85 1.07 15.40
N VAL A 198 -1.43 0.29 14.51
CA VAL A 198 -0.66 -0.61 13.64
C VAL A 198 0.27 0.23 12.78
N PRO A 199 1.57 -0.12 12.65
CA PRO A 199 2.46 0.55 11.72
C PRO A 199 1.89 0.52 10.30
N LEU A 200 1.56 1.69 9.76
CA LEU A 200 0.85 1.82 8.49
C LEU A 200 1.72 1.47 7.28
N ASP A 201 3.02 1.44 7.45
CA ASP A 201 4.00 0.99 6.44
C ASP A 201 3.97 -0.53 6.18
N LEU A 202 3.30 -1.32 7.06
CA LEU A 202 3.02 -2.74 6.85
C LEU A 202 2.04 -3.00 5.70
N PHE A 203 1.33 -1.98 5.20
CA PHE A 203 0.33 -2.10 4.15
C PHE A 203 0.83 -1.49 2.84
N PRO A 204 1.42 -2.30 1.92
CA PRO A 204 1.81 -1.82 0.59
C PRO A 204 0.60 -1.38 -0.22
N SER A 205 0.74 -0.30 -1.00
CA SER A 205 -0.34 0.21 -1.87
C SER A 205 -0.87 -0.84 -2.87
N SER A 206 -0.04 -1.83 -3.22
CA SER A 206 -0.44 -2.95 -4.09
C SER A 206 -1.53 -3.85 -3.51
N THR A 207 -1.64 -3.94 -2.18
CA THR A 207 -2.65 -4.76 -1.47
C THR A 207 -3.89 -3.97 -1.07
N VAL A 208 -3.82 -2.64 -1.10
CA VAL A 208 -4.87 -1.72 -0.63
C VAL A 208 -5.76 -1.29 -1.78
N GLN A 209 -7.06 -1.24 -1.57
CA GLN A 209 -8.04 -0.64 -2.48
C GLN A 209 -8.16 0.87 -2.23
N ASN A 210 -8.40 1.24 -0.98
CA ASN A 210 -8.46 2.63 -0.53
C ASN A 210 -8.20 2.73 0.98
N ILE A 211 -7.87 3.94 1.40
CA ILE A 211 -7.76 4.35 2.80
C ILE A 211 -8.87 5.36 3.06
N THR A 212 -9.64 5.17 4.12
CA THR A 212 -10.65 6.13 4.57
C THR A 212 -10.28 6.62 5.96
N VAL A 213 -10.25 7.93 6.14
CA VAL A 213 -9.93 8.56 7.43
C VAL A 213 -11.11 9.42 7.87
N SER A 214 -11.69 9.09 9.01
CA SER A 214 -12.66 9.92 9.72
C SER A 214 -11.96 10.62 10.89
N LYS A 215 -12.04 11.95 10.93
CA LYS A 215 -11.50 12.78 12.01
C LYS A 215 -12.59 13.30 12.95
N VAL A 216 -13.78 12.77 12.80
CA VAL A 216 -14.94 12.99 13.65
C VAL A 216 -15.43 11.64 14.18
N TYR A 217 -16.05 11.66 15.36
CA TYR A 217 -16.57 10.44 15.94
C TYR A 217 -17.71 9.88 15.06
N ASP A 218 -17.63 8.59 14.78
CA ASP A 218 -18.66 7.82 14.09
C ASP A 218 -19.25 6.77 15.04
N ALA A 219 -20.55 6.87 15.31
CA ALA A 219 -21.24 5.92 16.18
C ALA A 219 -21.27 4.49 15.61
N ALA A 220 -21.05 4.31 14.32
CA ALA A 220 -20.92 2.98 13.70
C ALA A 220 -19.51 2.38 13.86
N ALA A 221 -18.52 3.18 14.28
CA ALA A 221 -17.17 2.72 14.57
C ALA A 221 -17.00 2.41 16.06
N PHE A 222 -15.82 1.90 16.44
CA PHE A 222 -15.49 1.63 17.84
C PHE A 222 -15.34 2.92 18.66
N ALA A 223 -15.80 2.90 19.91
CA ALA A 223 -15.82 4.09 20.77
C ALA A 223 -14.45 4.45 21.40
N ASP A 224 -13.36 3.81 20.98
CA ASP A 224 -12.03 3.91 21.60
C ASP A 224 -11.11 4.96 20.95
N TYR A 225 -11.64 5.88 20.15
CA TYR A 225 -10.86 6.94 19.52
C TYR A 225 -11.50 8.33 19.69
N SER A 226 -10.63 9.34 19.67
CA SER A 226 -10.99 10.77 19.66
C SER A 226 -10.15 11.58 18.66
N GLY A 227 -9.10 10.99 18.10
CA GLY A 227 -8.23 11.58 17.07
C GLY A 227 -8.74 11.27 15.66
N ALA A 228 -8.48 10.06 15.20
CA ALA A 228 -8.96 9.57 13.91
C ALA A 228 -9.28 8.07 13.93
N HIS A 229 -10.24 7.69 13.10
CA HIS A 229 -10.46 6.31 12.67
C HIS A 229 -9.92 6.15 11.25
N ILE A 230 -8.95 5.24 11.08
CA ILE A 230 -8.30 4.94 9.81
C ILE A 230 -8.76 3.55 9.38
N ASN A 231 -9.58 3.48 8.35
CA ASN A 231 -9.97 2.21 7.76
C ASN A 231 -9.16 1.93 6.50
N ILE A 232 -8.48 0.79 6.47
CA ILE A 232 -7.71 0.30 5.33
C ILE A 232 -8.57 -0.76 4.66
N SER A 233 -9.01 -0.51 3.43
CA SER A 233 -9.74 -1.49 2.63
C SER A 233 -8.79 -2.22 1.71
N THR A 234 -8.79 -3.56 1.77
CA THR A 234 -7.99 -4.41 0.88
C THR A 234 -8.67 -4.58 -0.48
N LYS A 235 -7.88 -4.93 -1.49
CA LYS A 235 -8.42 -5.28 -2.80
C LYS A 235 -9.23 -6.55 -2.71
N GLU A 236 -10.50 -6.50 -3.13
CA GLU A 236 -11.42 -7.63 -3.15
C GLU A 236 -12.19 -7.71 -4.47
N ASN A 237 -12.15 -6.66 -5.28
CA ASN A 237 -12.88 -6.57 -6.52
C ASN A 237 -11.97 -6.89 -7.71
N ILE A 238 -12.44 -7.77 -8.62
CA ILE A 238 -11.73 -8.18 -9.83
C ILE A 238 -12.62 -7.80 -11.02
N PRO A 239 -12.53 -6.55 -11.53
CA PRO A 239 -13.35 -6.12 -12.66
C PRO A 239 -13.06 -6.90 -13.92
N GLN A 240 -11.81 -7.31 -14.11
CA GLN A 240 -11.31 -8.11 -15.23
C GLN A 240 -10.20 -9.03 -14.72
N ASP A 241 -10.07 -10.20 -15.32
CA ASP A 241 -8.96 -11.10 -15.02
C ASP A 241 -7.64 -10.40 -15.32
N PHE A 242 -6.69 -10.51 -14.41
CA PHE A 242 -5.38 -9.87 -14.56
C PHE A 242 -4.24 -10.70 -13.99
N PHE A 243 -3.09 -10.52 -14.58
CA PHE A 243 -1.79 -10.89 -14.04
C PHE A 243 -0.88 -9.67 -14.13
N GLN A 244 -0.29 -9.28 -13.02
CA GLN A 244 0.56 -8.11 -12.92
C GLN A 244 1.88 -8.47 -12.24
N LEU A 245 2.99 -8.16 -12.91
CA LEU A 245 4.32 -8.19 -12.33
C LEU A 245 4.91 -6.79 -12.42
N SER A 246 5.35 -6.26 -11.28
CA SER A 246 6.03 -4.97 -11.21
C SER A 246 7.35 -5.14 -10.49
N LEU A 247 8.40 -4.60 -11.06
CA LEU A 247 9.72 -4.50 -10.46
C LEU A 247 10.08 -3.02 -10.36
N ASN A 248 10.58 -2.62 -9.22
CA ASN A 248 11.01 -1.26 -8.97
C ASN A 248 12.39 -1.25 -8.31
N THR A 249 13.16 -0.27 -8.68
CA THR A 249 14.46 0.01 -8.08
C THR A 249 14.59 1.50 -7.82
N GLY A 250 15.34 1.85 -6.81
CA GLY A 250 15.54 3.24 -6.42
C GLY A 250 16.73 3.39 -5.50
N GLY A 251 16.89 4.58 -4.96
CA GLY A 251 17.91 4.85 -3.96
C GLY A 251 17.92 6.31 -3.56
N LYS A 252 18.38 6.57 -2.36
CA LYS A 252 18.57 7.93 -1.83
C LYS A 252 19.98 8.38 -2.13
N PHE A 253 20.18 9.61 -2.60
CA PHE A 253 21.51 10.15 -2.94
C PHE A 253 22.51 10.11 -1.77
N ASN A 254 22.03 10.23 -0.54
CA ASN A 254 22.85 10.12 0.67
C ASN A 254 23.16 8.67 1.09
N THR A 255 22.62 7.67 0.40
CA THR A 255 22.71 6.25 0.78
C THR A 255 23.28 5.39 -0.34
N LEU A 256 22.78 5.54 -1.57
CA LEU A 256 23.13 4.68 -2.71
C LEU A 256 24.62 4.73 -3.04
N GLY A 257 25.25 3.55 -3.07
CA GLY A 257 26.69 3.42 -3.36
C GLY A 257 27.61 3.90 -2.26
N LYS A 258 27.07 4.46 -1.16
CA LYS A 258 27.88 4.89 -0.02
C LYS A 258 28.13 3.75 0.96
N ASP A 259 29.16 3.92 1.76
CA ASP A 259 29.51 3.01 2.82
C ASP A 259 28.45 3.07 3.93
N ARG A 260 28.12 1.91 4.46
CA ARG A 260 27.31 1.73 5.66
C ARG A 260 28.01 0.79 6.62
N TYR A 261 27.77 0.97 7.88
CA TYR A 261 28.27 0.07 8.92
C TYR A 261 27.15 -0.85 9.36
N GLN A 262 27.48 -2.11 9.61
CA GLN A 262 26.55 -3.12 10.08
C GLN A 262 27.30 -4.13 10.94
N MET A 263 26.74 -4.48 12.09
CA MET A 263 27.24 -5.62 12.87
C MET A 263 26.90 -6.93 12.18
N ASP A 264 27.75 -7.94 12.36
CA ASP A 264 27.43 -9.28 11.88
C ASP A 264 26.21 -9.82 12.62
N ARG A 265 25.37 -10.55 11.91
CA ARG A 265 24.11 -11.09 12.41
C ARG A 265 24.16 -12.61 12.47
N SER A 266 23.62 -13.20 13.53
CA SER A 266 23.43 -14.65 13.65
C SER A 266 22.29 -15.19 12.76
N GLY A 267 21.83 -14.43 11.80
CA GLY A 267 20.76 -14.80 10.89
C GLY A 267 20.60 -13.79 9.76
N SER A 268 19.44 -13.77 9.13
CA SER A 268 19.09 -12.81 8.09
C SER A 268 17.78 -12.11 8.43
N LEU A 269 17.44 -11.03 7.70
CA LEU A 269 16.14 -10.36 7.85
C LEU A 269 14.95 -11.29 7.55
N LEU A 270 15.17 -12.40 6.83
CA LEU A 270 14.15 -13.41 6.56
C LEU A 270 14.07 -14.48 7.64
N LYS A 271 15.20 -14.87 8.22
CA LYS A 271 15.31 -15.98 9.16
C LYS A 271 16.15 -15.58 10.36
N THR A 272 15.50 -15.47 11.50
CA THR A 272 16.16 -15.19 12.78
C THR A 272 16.52 -16.50 13.51
N PRO A 273 17.63 -16.53 14.25
CA PRO A 273 17.94 -17.68 15.09
C PRO A 273 16.88 -17.81 16.18
N ARG A 274 16.52 -19.05 16.51
CA ARG A 274 15.61 -19.35 17.61
C ARG A 274 16.25 -20.35 18.53
N VAL A 275 16.06 -20.11 19.82
CA VAL A 275 16.43 -21.07 20.87
C VAL A 275 15.31 -22.11 20.98
N ASP A 276 15.67 -23.39 21.05
CA ASP A 276 14.72 -24.47 21.27
C ASP A 276 13.99 -24.26 22.61
N ALA A 277 12.69 -24.54 22.65
CA ALA A 277 11.90 -24.39 23.87
C ALA A 277 12.46 -25.20 25.05
N ALA A 278 13.05 -26.36 24.77
CA ALA A 278 13.72 -27.19 25.78
C ALA A 278 14.95 -26.49 26.40
N ALA A 279 15.65 -25.65 25.63
CA ALA A 279 16.81 -24.91 26.12
C ALA A 279 16.45 -23.76 27.06
N LEU A 280 15.25 -23.22 26.97
CA LEU A 280 14.77 -22.11 27.82
C LEU A 280 14.61 -22.55 29.30
N GLY A 281 14.46 -23.84 29.58
CA GLY A 281 14.40 -24.40 30.93
C GLY A 281 15.74 -24.86 31.51
N MET A 282 16.84 -24.67 30.78
CA MET A 282 18.18 -25.09 31.24
C MET A 282 18.71 -24.16 32.34
N PRO A 283 19.52 -24.69 33.29
CA PRO A 283 20.32 -23.84 34.16
C PRO A 283 21.23 -22.90 33.36
N LEU A 284 21.54 -21.72 33.88
CA LEU A 284 22.28 -20.68 33.16
C LEU A 284 23.61 -21.15 32.57
N MET A 285 24.38 -21.99 33.31
CA MET A 285 25.66 -22.52 32.83
C MET A 285 25.48 -23.49 31.67
N GLU A 286 24.46 -24.32 31.69
CA GLU A 286 24.12 -25.24 30.59
C GLU A 286 23.62 -24.51 29.37
N PHE A 287 22.79 -23.49 29.58
CA PHE A 287 22.30 -22.64 28.52
C PHE A 287 23.43 -21.86 27.83
N ASP A 288 24.38 -21.30 28.61
CA ASP A 288 25.55 -20.61 28.05
C ASP A 288 26.40 -21.55 27.18
N LYS A 289 26.64 -22.79 27.66
CA LYS A 289 27.34 -23.81 26.88
C LYS A 289 26.57 -24.22 25.63
N TYR A 290 25.26 -24.37 25.73
CA TYR A 290 24.37 -24.69 24.60
C TYR A 290 24.44 -23.64 23.50
N VAL A 291 24.34 -22.35 23.86
CA VAL A 291 24.36 -21.22 22.92
C VAL A 291 25.75 -21.11 22.25
N LYS A 292 26.84 -21.22 23.03
CA LYS A 292 28.23 -21.13 22.53
C LYS A 292 28.59 -22.28 21.60
N THR A 293 28.22 -23.50 21.94
CA THR A 293 28.56 -24.68 21.10
C THR A 293 27.80 -24.68 19.77
N ARG A 294 26.63 -24.03 19.68
CA ARG A 294 25.80 -23.97 18.47
C ARG A 294 25.96 -22.66 17.67
N ASN A 295 26.75 -21.73 18.19
CA ASN A 295 26.96 -20.40 17.59
C ASN A 295 25.64 -19.76 17.14
N ILE A 296 24.63 -19.80 18.02
CA ILE A 296 23.26 -19.32 17.71
C ILE A 296 23.25 -17.80 17.61
N PHE A 297 24.01 -17.12 18.48
CA PHE A 297 24.08 -15.66 18.53
C PHE A 297 25.49 -15.20 18.20
N ASP A 298 25.55 -14.13 17.42
CA ASP A 298 26.78 -13.36 17.24
C ASP A 298 26.99 -12.46 18.46
N THR A 299 28.14 -12.56 19.10
CA THR A 299 28.54 -11.80 20.30
C THR A 299 29.51 -10.69 19.96
N SER A 300 29.87 -10.48 18.70
CA SER A 300 30.76 -9.40 18.27
C SER A 300 30.09 -8.06 18.39
N PHE A 301 30.80 -7.06 18.90
CA PHE A 301 30.40 -5.64 18.88
C PHE A 301 31.08 -4.87 17.74
N SER A 302 31.82 -5.55 16.89
CA SER A 302 32.48 -4.95 15.74
C SER A 302 31.50 -4.80 14.57
N ALA A 303 31.48 -3.62 13.99
CA ALA A 303 30.72 -3.36 12.78
C ALA A 303 31.62 -3.43 11.54
N GLY A 304 31.20 -4.22 10.58
CA GLY A 304 31.84 -4.30 9.27
C GLY A 304 31.33 -3.19 8.32
N LYS A 305 32.20 -2.72 7.47
CA LYS A 305 31.87 -1.76 6.41
C LYS A 305 31.31 -2.50 5.21
N LYS A 306 30.12 -2.06 4.70
CA LYS A 306 29.48 -2.61 3.51
C LYS A 306 29.00 -1.45 2.63
N SER A 307 28.85 -1.71 1.34
CA SER A 307 28.26 -0.73 0.43
C SER A 307 26.74 -0.84 0.41
N SER A 308 26.03 0.30 0.41
CA SER A 308 24.59 0.33 0.25
C SER A 308 24.22 0.07 -1.21
N LEU A 309 23.46 -0.99 -1.45
CA LEU A 309 22.96 -1.37 -2.76
C LEU A 309 21.73 -0.53 -3.15
N PRO A 310 21.33 -0.53 -4.42
CA PRO A 310 20.04 0.02 -4.81
C PRO A 310 18.91 -0.63 -4.03
N GLU A 311 17.89 0.14 -3.71
CA GLU A 311 16.64 -0.39 -3.18
C GLU A 311 15.97 -1.22 -4.26
N LEU A 312 15.50 -2.39 -3.89
CA LEU A 312 14.82 -3.33 -4.80
C LEU A 312 13.45 -3.65 -4.25
N GLY A 313 12.46 -3.56 -5.11
CA GLY A 313 11.10 -3.95 -4.76
C GLY A 313 10.42 -4.67 -5.92
N GLY A 314 9.38 -5.43 -5.59
CA GLY A 314 8.56 -6.10 -6.57
C GLY A 314 7.18 -6.42 -6.03
N ASN A 315 6.22 -6.43 -6.96
CA ASN A 315 4.85 -6.81 -6.69
C ASN A 315 4.39 -7.84 -7.72
N LEU A 316 3.77 -8.90 -7.24
CA LEU A 316 3.09 -9.90 -8.05
C LEU A 316 1.61 -9.85 -7.72
N GLY A 317 0.75 -9.66 -8.72
CA GLY A 317 -0.70 -9.61 -8.57
C GLY A 317 -1.38 -10.56 -9.55
N PHE A 318 -2.38 -11.27 -9.06
CA PHE A 318 -3.22 -12.16 -9.85
C PHE A 318 -4.68 -11.98 -9.42
N GLY A 319 -5.58 -11.90 -10.38
CA GLY A 319 -7.01 -11.86 -10.13
C GLY A 319 -7.77 -12.59 -11.24
N LYS A 320 -8.70 -13.48 -10.84
CA LYS A 320 -9.52 -14.23 -11.77
C LYS A 320 -10.92 -14.49 -11.24
N ASN A 321 -11.90 -14.39 -12.13
CA ASN A 321 -13.28 -14.76 -11.88
C ASN A 321 -13.61 -16.05 -12.63
N PHE A 322 -14.20 -17.00 -11.92
CA PHE A 322 -14.68 -18.28 -12.47
C PHE A 322 -16.20 -18.30 -12.42
N GLY A 323 -16.86 -18.37 -13.58
CA GLY A 323 -18.30 -18.56 -13.67
C GLY A 323 -18.68 -20.01 -13.36
N ILE A 324 -19.60 -20.21 -12.42
CA ILE A 324 -20.15 -21.53 -12.04
C ILE A 324 -21.67 -21.44 -12.19
N GLY A 325 -22.18 -21.69 -13.39
CA GLY A 325 -23.60 -21.43 -13.70
C GLY A 325 -23.95 -19.95 -13.52
N ASN A 326 -24.91 -19.64 -12.64
CA ASN A 326 -25.30 -18.26 -12.30
C ASN A 326 -24.49 -17.65 -11.15
N GLN A 327 -23.45 -18.33 -10.70
CA GLN A 327 -22.62 -17.96 -9.56
C GLN A 327 -21.21 -17.56 -10.04
N THR A 328 -20.48 -16.84 -9.20
CA THR A 328 -19.10 -16.43 -9.51
C THR A 328 -18.19 -16.71 -8.33
N LEU A 329 -17.09 -17.40 -8.61
CA LEU A 329 -15.98 -17.56 -7.68
C LEU A 329 -14.88 -16.59 -8.09
N SER A 330 -14.52 -15.69 -7.21
CA SER A 330 -13.47 -14.68 -7.40
C SER A 330 -12.23 -15.05 -6.60
N LEU A 331 -11.08 -15.12 -7.25
CA LEU A 331 -9.78 -15.39 -6.60
C LEU A 331 -8.83 -14.24 -6.89
N LEU A 332 -8.32 -13.59 -5.83
CA LEU A 332 -7.28 -12.57 -5.92
C LEU A 332 -6.11 -12.97 -5.03
N ALA A 333 -4.90 -12.83 -5.54
CA ALA A 333 -3.67 -12.96 -4.78
C ALA A 333 -2.73 -11.81 -5.12
N SER A 334 -2.08 -11.27 -4.11
CA SER A 334 -1.05 -10.24 -4.28
C SER A 334 0.10 -10.52 -3.32
N PHE A 335 1.32 -10.37 -3.82
CA PHE A 335 2.54 -10.48 -3.04
C PHE A 335 3.41 -9.26 -3.31
N SER A 336 3.98 -8.70 -2.25
CA SER A 336 4.89 -7.56 -2.31
C SER A 336 6.14 -7.86 -1.49
N ALA A 337 7.28 -7.52 -2.04
CA ALA A 337 8.57 -7.57 -1.35
C ALA A 337 9.38 -6.33 -1.66
N SER A 338 10.03 -5.76 -0.65
CA SER A 338 10.98 -4.65 -0.85
C SER A 338 12.13 -4.73 0.14
N ASN A 339 13.33 -4.40 -0.32
CA ASN A 339 14.52 -4.26 0.50
C ASN A 339 15.11 -2.88 0.27
N GLY A 340 15.29 -2.14 1.35
CA GLY A 340 15.76 -0.76 1.30
C GLY A 340 16.91 -0.51 2.28
N TYR A 341 17.58 0.62 2.08
CA TYR A 341 18.69 1.08 2.91
C TYR A 341 18.50 2.55 3.27
N GLN A 342 18.93 2.92 4.47
CA GLN A 342 18.93 4.30 4.92
C GLN A 342 20.21 4.60 5.67
N ASN A 343 20.95 5.61 5.20
CA ASN A 343 22.06 6.20 5.93
C ASN A 343 21.66 7.58 6.43
N MET A 344 21.95 7.86 7.67
CA MET A 344 21.82 9.15 8.29
C MET A 344 23.14 9.42 8.99
N GLU A 345 23.90 10.36 8.47
CA GLU A 345 25.20 10.75 8.99
C GLU A 345 25.10 12.16 9.54
N ASP A 346 25.95 12.51 10.49
CA ASP A 346 26.00 13.82 11.16
C ASP A 346 24.66 14.25 11.79
N ALA A 347 23.88 13.29 12.27
CA ALA A 347 22.67 13.58 13.01
C ALA A 347 23.01 13.95 14.45
N PHE A 348 22.13 14.68 15.11
CA PHE A 348 22.33 15.04 16.52
C PHE A 348 21.10 14.69 17.35
N TYR A 349 21.35 14.37 18.59
CA TYR A 349 20.36 14.18 19.64
C TYR A 349 20.73 15.08 20.80
N LYS A 350 19.83 15.99 21.16
CA LYS A 350 20.06 16.95 22.25
C LYS A 350 18.83 17.01 23.13
N THR A 351 19.02 16.81 24.44
CA THR A 351 17.98 17.00 25.43
C THR A 351 18.28 18.26 26.27
N LEU A 352 17.20 18.97 26.56
CA LEU A 352 17.28 20.23 27.33
C LEU A 352 16.35 20.10 28.55
N GLU A 353 16.78 20.65 29.68
CA GLU A 353 15.88 20.93 30.79
C GLU A 353 14.95 22.10 30.48
N ALA A 354 13.90 22.25 31.30
CA ALA A 354 12.98 23.38 31.17
C ALA A 354 13.67 24.74 31.33
N THR A 355 14.84 24.79 32.01
CA THR A 355 15.70 25.95 32.17
C THR A 355 16.54 26.30 30.95
N GLY A 356 16.56 25.42 29.94
CA GLY A 356 17.41 25.52 28.76
C GLY A 356 18.81 24.92 28.91
N THR A 357 19.13 24.33 30.07
CA THR A 357 20.39 23.62 30.28
C THR A 357 20.44 22.36 29.44
N VAL A 358 21.54 22.14 28.74
CA VAL A 358 21.75 20.93 27.93
C VAL A 358 22.01 19.76 28.88
N GLN A 359 21.23 18.70 28.78
CA GLN A 359 21.43 17.45 29.49
C GLN A 359 22.28 16.48 28.68
N ASP A 360 21.79 16.14 27.48
CA ASP A 360 22.53 15.25 26.57
C ASP A 360 22.83 16.01 25.29
N ASP A 361 24.03 15.83 24.76
CA ASP A 361 24.45 16.37 23.46
C ASP A 361 25.28 15.32 22.70
N PHE A 362 24.61 14.59 21.81
CA PHE A 362 25.23 13.53 21.04
C PHE A 362 25.12 13.79 19.54
N SER A 363 26.23 13.60 18.83
CA SER A 363 26.22 13.35 17.40
C SER A 363 26.14 11.85 17.15
N TYR A 364 25.45 11.45 16.08
CA TYR A 364 25.36 10.05 15.72
C TYR A 364 25.21 9.81 14.21
N ASP A 365 25.72 8.67 13.79
CA ASP A 365 25.44 8.10 12.48
C ASP A 365 24.54 6.88 12.66
N SER A 366 23.56 6.74 11.77
CA SER A 366 22.61 5.63 11.77
C SER A 366 22.53 4.99 10.39
N PHE A 367 22.64 3.67 10.37
CA PHE A 367 22.60 2.87 9.16
C PHE A 367 21.55 1.79 9.32
N ALA A 368 20.51 1.82 8.50
CA ALA A 368 19.42 0.85 8.57
C ALA A 368 19.30 0.06 7.28
N GLN A 369 18.95 -1.22 7.43
CA GLN A 369 18.49 -2.08 6.36
C GLN A 369 17.10 -2.59 6.71
N GLU A 370 16.17 -2.46 5.78
CA GLU A 370 14.77 -2.82 5.97
C GLU A 370 14.32 -3.82 4.90
N LEU A 371 13.63 -4.88 5.33
CA LEU A 371 12.99 -5.85 4.44
C LEU A 371 11.50 -5.91 4.78
N LYS A 372 10.67 -5.54 3.83
CA LYS A 372 9.21 -5.61 3.92
C LYS A 372 8.68 -6.72 3.02
N LEU A 373 7.78 -7.53 3.56
CA LEU A 373 7.04 -8.55 2.84
C LEU A 373 5.55 -8.38 3.16
N ALA A 374 4.72 -8.49 2.14
CA ALA A 374 3.27 -8.55 2.34
C ALA A 374 2.62 -9.51 1.35
N ALA A 375 1.57 -10.18 1.80
CA ALA A 375 0.75 -11.06 0.98
C ALA A 375 -0.73 -10.81 1.27
N LEU A 376 -1.54 -10.75 0.22
CA LEU A 376 -2.99 -10.65 0.27
C LEU A 376 -3.58 -11.80 -0.54
N GLY A 377 -4.48 -12.55 0.06
CA GLY A 377 -5.33 -13.53 -0.63
C GLY A 377 -6.79 -13.19 -0.41
N TYR A 378 -7.60 -13.21 -1.45
CA TYR A 378 -9.03 -13.04 -1.36
C TYR A 378 -9.73 -14.13 -2.15
N LEU A 379 -10.73 -14.76 -1.52
CA LEU A 379 -11.63 -15.72 -2.11
C LEU A 379 -13.06 -15.23 -1.91
N GLY A 380 -13.74 -14.87 -2.98
CA GLY A 380 -15.12 -14.39 -2.95
C GLY A 380 -16.05 -15.35 -3.68
N TYR A 381 -17.17 -15.70 -3.08
CA TYR A 381 -18.21 -16.50 -3.72
C TYR A 381 -19.51 -15.71 -3.77
N THR A 382 -19.99 -15.43 -4.98
CA THR A 382 -21.23 -14.71 -5.24
C THR A 382 -22.30 -15.72 -5.65
N LEU A 383 -23.29 -15.92 -4.76
CA LEU A 383 -24.39 -16.88 -4.93
C LEU A 383 -25.47 -16.35 -5.88
N ARG A 384 -25.80 -15.04 -5.72
CA ARG A 384 -26.74 -14.29 -6.54
C ARG A 384 -26.14 -12.91 -6.80
N ARG A 385 -26.78 -12.07 -7.58
CA ARG A 385 -26.28 -10.70 -7.87
C ARG A 385 -25.95 -9.90 -6.61
N SER A 386 -26.61 -10.19 -5.49
CA SER A 386 -26.55 -9.45 -4.25
C SER A 386 -25.99 -10.23 -3.05
N ASP A 387 -25.95 -11.58 -3.13
CA ASP A 387 -25.49 -12.43 -2.05
C ASP A 387 -24.03 -12.84 -2.23
N ARG A 388 -23.19 -12.52 -1.28
CA ARG A 388 -21.75 -12.80 -1.36
C ARG A 388 -21.19 -13.22 -0.02
N ILE A 389 -20.27 -14.18 -0.06
CA ILE A 389 -19.39 -14.54 1.05
C ILE A 389 -17.95 -14.31 0.59
N GLY A 390 -17.14 -13.67 1.42
CA GLY A 390 -15.75 -13.37 1.14
C GLY A 390 -14.85 -13.82 2.28
N TYR A 391 -13.71 -14.42 1.92
CA TYR A 391 -12.61 -14.70 2.82
C TYR A 391 -11.40 -13.90 2.39
N THR A 392 -10.81 -13.15 3.33
CA THR A 392 -9.60 -12.34 3.12
C THR A 392 -8.51 -12.83 4.06
N PHE A 393 -7.36 -13.13 3.49
CA PHE A 393 -6.11 -13.39 4.20
C PHE A 393 -5.15 -12.23 3.94
N PHE A 394 -4.60 -11.66 4.99
CA PHE A 394 -3.54 -10.66 4.90
C PHE A 394 -2.38 -11.03 5.80
N TYR A 395 -1.17 -10.95 5.25
CA TYR A 395 0.08 -11.13 5.98
C TYR A 395 1.01 -9.97 5.67
N ALA A 396 1.63 -9.41 6.70
CA ALA A 396 2.70 -8.43 6.54
C ALA A 396 3.84 -8.72 7.53
N ARG A 397 5.06 -8.50 7.08
CA ARG A 397 6.27 -8.59 7.88
C ARG A 397 7.20 -7.44 7.54
N ASN A 398 7.64 -6.71 8.53
CA ASN A 398 8.67 -5.70 8.43
C ASN A 398 9.83 -6.08 9.35
N ALA A 399 11.03 -6.22 8.79
CA ALA A 399 12.25 -6.50 9.53
C ALA A 399 13.25 -5.38 9.28
N ILE A 400 13.66 -4.70 10.36
CA ILE A 400 14.57 -3.56 10.33
C ILE A 400 15.77 -3.88 11.20
N ASP A 401 16.96 -3.76 10.63
CA ASP A 401 18.22 -3.86 11.35
C ASP A 401 18.92 -2.50 11.31
N THR A 402 19.12 -1.90 12.47
CA THR A 402 19.66 -0.56 12.63
C THR A 402 20.93 -0.59 13.46
N TYR A 403 22.03 -0.15 12.87
CA TYR A 403 23.29 0.11 13.56
C TYR A 403 23.49 1.62 13.72
N GLN A 404 23.82 2.04 14.93
CA GLN A 404 24.16 3.42 15.25
C GLN A 404 25.51 3.48 15.94
N ARG A 405 26.29 4.47 15.57
CA ARG A 405 27.46 4.90 16.36
C ARG A 405 27.20 6.33 16.83
N ARG A 406 27.61 6.64 18.05
CA ARG A 406 27.36 7.96 18.64
C ARG A 406 28.52 8.38 19.51
N GLU A 407 28.74 9.68 19.57
CA GLU A 407 29.68 10.31 20.49
C GLU A 407 29.10 11.62 20.99
N GLY A 408 29.42 12.00 22.22
CA GLY A 408 28.89 13.23 22.83
C GLY A 408 28.99 13.20 24.33
N THR A 409 28.21 14.05 24.97
CA THR A 409 28.24 14.28 26.40
C THR A 409 26.88 13.95 27.01
N ASP A 410 26.88 13.25 28.15
CA ASP A 410 25.67 13.02 28.95
C ASP A 410 25.40 14.14 29.97
N ALA A 411 24.30 14.03 30.69
CA ALA A 411 23.89 14.99 31.74
C ALA A 411 24.89 15.13 32.88
N GLU A 412 25.75 14.14 33.09
CA GLU A 412 26.78 14.13 34.12
C GLU A 412 28.12 14.70 33.62
N GLY A 413 28.19 15.07 32.34
CA GLY A 413 29.38 15.63 31.70
C GLY A 413 30.40 14.62 31.25
N HIS A 414 30.05 13.33 31.17
CA HIS A 414 30.94 12.29 30.63
C HIS A 414 31.01 12.39 29.11
N GLU A 415 32.24 12.43 28.57
CA GLU A 415 32.45 12.22 27.13
C GLU A 415 32.28 10.73 26.83
N LEU A 416 31.22 10.42 26.09
CA LEU A 416 30.84 9.06 25.74
C LEU A 416 31.01 8.80 24.24
N THR A 417 31.51 7.60 23.91
CA THR A 417 31.51 7.08 22.56
C THR A 417 31.00 5.65 22.56
N GLY A 418 30.27 5.24 21.55
CA GLY A 418 29.77 3.87 21.51
C GLY A 418 28.91 3.55 20.30
N SER A 419 28.39 2.34 20.34
CA SER A 419 27.51 1.86 19.30
C SER A 419 26.31 1.09 19.84
N ASN A 420 25.26 1.08 19.07
CA ASN A 420 24.03 0.36 19.34
C ASN A 420 23.57 -0.35 18.06
N ASN A 421 23.24 -1.63 18.16
CA ASN A 421 22.60 -2.38 17.09
C ASN A 421 21.28 -2.94 17.59
N ILE A 422 20.22 -2.68 16.84
CA ILE A 422 18.87 -3.18 17.17
C ILE A 422 18.24 -3.74 15.89
N MET A 423 17.75 -4.97 16.00
CA MET A 423 16.94 -5.60 14.95
C MET A 423 15.51 -5.78 15.45
N HIS A 424 14.55 -5.12 14.80
CA HIS A 424 13.13 -5.29 15.08
C HIS A 424 12.44 -6.03 13.94
N ILE A 425 11.50 -6.90 14.32
CA ILE A 425 10.66 -7.62 13.37
C ILE A 425 9.21 -7.51 13.83
N TYR A 426 8.40 -6.90 12.99
CA TYR A 426 6.96 -6.80 13.17
C TYR A 426 6.25 -7.73 12.21
N THR A 427 5.31 -8.53 12.71
CA THR A 427 4.49 -9.43 11.90
C THR A 427 3.03 -9.20 12.20
N LEU A 428 2.21 -9.17 11.16
CA LEU A 428 0.76 -9.11 11.23
C LEU A 428 0.20 -10.20 10.32
N GLN A 429 -0.64 -11.06 10.87
CA GLN A 429 -1.43 -12.03 10.13
C GLN A 429 -2.90 -11.80 10.47
N ASN A 430 -3.73 -11.67 9.45
CA ASN A 430 -5.15 -11.41 9.62
C ASN A 430 -5.97 -12.30 8.71
N HIS A 431 -7.04 -12.87 9.27
CA HIS A 431 -8.03 -13.68 8.56
C HIS A 431 -9.38 -13.06 8.77
N GLN A 432 -10.11 -12.82 7.71
CA GLN A 432 -11.46 -12.25 7.78
C GLN A 432 -12.44 -13.08 6.97
N LEU A 433 -13.61 -13.29 7.52
CA LEU A 433 -14.75 -13.85 6.83
C LEU A 433 -15.87 -12.82 6.87
N ASN A 434 -16.43 -12.49 5.73
CA ASN A 434 -17.51 -11.51 5.62
C ASN A 434 -18.63 -12.04 4.71
N GLY A 435 -19.84 -11.55 4.92
CA GLY A 435 -20.97 -11.87 4.09
C GLY A 435 -21.91 -10.69 3.93
N ILE A 436 -22.52 -10.61 2.76
CA ILE A 436 -23.59 -9.68 2.42
C ILE A 436 -24.71 -10.49 1.82
N HIS A 437 -25.90 -10.40 2.41
CA HIS A 437 -27.09 -11.12 1.97
C HIS A 437 -28.24 -10.14 1.85
N ASN A 438 -28.91 -10.16 0.69
CA ASN A 438 -30.10 -9.37 0.46
C ASN A 438 -31.32 -10.29 0.35
N PHE A 439 -32.42 -9.91 0.99
CA PHE A 439 -33.65 -10.70 1.03
C PHE A 439 -34.90 -9.81 1.12
N GLY A 440 -36.04 -10.43 0.88
CA GLY A 440 -37.32 -9.76 0.73
C GLY A 440 -37.65 -9.39 -0.71
N GLU A 441 -38.86 -8.88 -0.94
CA GLU A 441 -39.26 -8.37 -2.23
C GLU A 441 -38.41 -7.16 -2.61
N SER A 442 -37.78 -7.22 -3.79
CA SER A 442 -36.89 -6.18 -4.32
C SER A 442 -35.66 -5.90 -3.46
N ASP A 443 -35.08 -6.92 -2.79
CA ASP A 443 -33.86 -6.80 -1.96
C ASP A 443 -33.97 -5.73 -0.85
N ARG A 444 -35.19 -5.57 -0.29
CA ARG A 444 -35.49 -4.52 0.70
C ARG A 444 -34.65 -4.61 1.98
N TRP A 445 -34.19 -5.81 2.35
CA TRP A 445 -33.40 -6.05 3.56
C TRP A 445 -31.99 -6.50 3.18
N GLN A 446 -31.00 -5.91 3.83
CA GLN A 446 -29.60 -6.29 3.68
C GLN A 446 -29.03 -6.67 5.04
N LEU A 447 -28.48 -7.88 5.13
CA LEU A 447 -27.67 -8.34 6.26
C LEU A 447 -26.20 -8.32 5.86
N THR A 448 -25.41 -7.54 6.58
CA THR A 448 -23.94 -7.54 6.46
C THR A 448 -23.36 -8.06 7.76
N TRP A 449 -22.45 -9.02 7.68
CA TRP A 449 -21.74 -9.57 8.82
C TRP A 449 -20.27 -9.77 8.50
N GLY A 450 -19.44 -9.78 9.55
CA GLY A 450 -18.01 -10.00 9.42
C GLY A 450 -17.39 -10.48 10.72
N GLY A 451 -16.36 -11.31 10.59
CA GLY A 451 -15.53 -11.78 11.67
C GLY A 451 -14.05 -11.70 11.29
N SER A 452 -13.20 -11.39 12.26
CA SER A 452 -11.76 -11.24 12.07
C SER A 452 -10.99 -11.99 13.15
N TYR A 453 -9.93 -12.67 12.72
CA TYR A 453 -8.91 -13.22 13.61
C TYR A 453 -7.56 -12.63 13.22
N SER A 454 -6.89 -11.96 14.17
CA SER A 454 -5.56 -11.38 13.97
C SER A 454 -4.54 -12.02 14.91
N LYS A 455 -3.36 -12.29 14.35
CA LYS A 455 -2.16 -12.67 15.11
C LYS A 455 -1.06 -11.69 14.78
N THR A 456 -0.52 -11.05 15.82
CA THR A 456 0.60 -10.11 15.71
C THR A 456 1.81 -10.62 16.47
N GLY A 457 2.99 -10.20 16.05
CA GLY A 457 4.24 -10.53 16.72
C GLY A 457 5.20 -9.37 16.63
N SER A 458 5.90 -9.12 17.74
CA SER A 458 7.05 -8.25 17.83
C SER A 458 8.24 -9.08 18.31
N GLU A 459 9.29 -9.09 17.54
CA GLU A 459 10.53 -9.79 17.89
C GLU A 459 11.69 -8.81 17.84
N GLU A 460 12.57 -8.90 18.84
CA GLU A 460 13.84 -8.20 18.89
C GLU A 460 14.98 -9.25 19.03
N PRO A 461 15.32 -9.92 17.93
CA PRO A 461 16.24 -11.04 17.97
C PRO A 461 17.70 -10.65 18.19
N ASP A 462 18.04 -9.38 17.99
CA ASP A 462 19.41 -8.88 18.18
C ASP A 462 19.35 -7.46 18.73
N ARG A 463 19.86 -7.29 19.95
CA ARG A 463 20.11 -6.00 20.58
C ARG A 463 21.48 -6.01 21.24
N ARG A 464 22.39 -5.19 20.75
CA ARG A 464 23.74 -5.04 21.30
C ARG A 464 24.06 -3.58 21.45
N GLN A 465 24.48 -3.18 22.64
CA GLN A 465 24.87 -1.82 22.94
C GLN A 465 26.19 -1.83 23.68
N VAL A 466 27.12 -0.98 23.29
CA VAL A 466 28.35 -0.75 24.02
C VAL A 466 28.63 0.76 24.09
N MET A 467 28.96 1.23 25.29
CA MET A 467 29.35 2.61 25.52
C MET A 467 30.66 2.65 26.30
N TYR A 468 31.52 3.54 25.92
CA TYR A 468 32.79 3.83 26.57
C TYR A 468 32.78 5.28 27.04
N VAL A 469 33.34 5.53 28.22
CA VAL A 469 33.70 6.87 28.67
C VAL A 469 35.13 7.15 28.27
N LYS A 470 35.39 8.34 27.76
CA LYS A 470 36.72 8.80 27.44
C LYS A 470 37.30 9.51 28.68
N ASP A 471 38.31 8.89 29.26
CA ASP A 471 38.99 9.44 30.41
C ASP A 471 39.93 10.61 29.98
N ASN A 472 40.40 11.44 30.94
CA ASN A 472 41.20 12.64 30.68
C ASN A 472 42.53 12.37 29.95
N ASP A 473 43.05 11.15 30.00
CA ASP A 473 44.23 10.71 29.29
C ASP A 473 43.95 10.24 27.86
N GLY A 474 42.67 10.29 27.41
CA GLY A 474 42.20 9.84 26.13
C GLY A 474 41.95 8.32 26.05
N SER A 475 42.14 7.58 27.14
CA SER A 475 41.79 6.16 27.19
C SER A 475 40.27 5.94 27.21
N LEU A 476 39.83 4.81 26.67
CA LEU A 476 38.42 4.42 26.64
C LEU A 476 38.18 3.36 27.71
N ARG A 477 37.32 3.66 28.66
CA ARG A 477 36.89 2.74 29.71
C ARG A 477 35.42 2.33 29.43
N LEU A 478 35.15 1.05 29.55
CA LEU A 478 33.79 0.53 29.36
C LEU A 478 32.84 1.18 30.38
N PHE A 479 31.79 1.82 29.88
CA PHE A 479 30.77 2.50 30.67
C PHE A 479 29.50 1.65 30.80
N LYS A 480 29.05 1.06 29.66
CA LYS A 480 27.81 0.26 29.62
C LYS A 480 27.90 -0.78 28.48
N LEU A 481 27.36 -1.99 28.75
CA LEU A 481 27.08 -3.06 27.79
C LEU A 481 25.57 -3.24 27.63
#